data_e1e5699481dc7ae20dd7e61d4b3b6178
#
_entry.id   e1e5699481dc7ae20dd7e61d4b3b6178
#
_cell.length_a   1.000
_cell.length_b   1.000
_cell.length_c   1.000
_cell.angle_alpha   90.00
_cell.angle_beta   90.00
_cell.angle_gamma   90.00
#
_symmetry.space_group_name_H-M   'P 1'
#
loop_
_entity.id
_entity.type
_entity.pdbx_description
1 polymer ?
#
loop_
_entity_poly.entity_id
_entity_poly.type
_entity_poly.pdbx_seq_one_letter_code
_entity_poly.pdbx_strand_id
1 'polypeptide(L)'
;MKSEKFATAIVIFSFFYFYFSFLISHFSFIFITFAAEMGILYIVPTPVGNMEDMTLRAIRILKEADLVLAEDTRTSGILLKHFEIQNQLMSHHKFNEHGTSAGIVQRLQAGQTVALISDAGTPGISDPGFFLVREAVRAGIEVQTLPGATAFVPALVSSGLPCDRFCFEGFLPQKKGRKTKLESLQNEERTMIFYESPYRLVKTLEQFAEIFGADRQVSVCREISKVHEESVRGSLEEVIAHFKESEPRGEIVIILGGKQKD
;
A
#
# COMPACT_ATOMS: atom_id res chain seq x y z
N MET A 1 -27.33 26.48 -70.78
CA MET A 1 -25.95 26.87 -70.37
C MET A 1 -25.76 27.31 -68.90
N LYS A 2 -26.65 28.14 -68.31
CA LYS A 2 -26.52 28.51 -66.89
C LYS A 2 -26.96 27.39 -65.88
N SER A 3 -27.90 26.54 -66.25
CA SER A 3 -28.43 25.46 -65.42
C SER A 3 -27.43 24.26 -65.24
N GLU A 4 -26.69 23.94 -66.30
CA GLU A 4 -25.69 22.83 -66.26
C GLU A 4 -24.48 23.14 -65.38
N LYS A 5 -24.03 24.41 -65.40
CA LYS A 5 -22.91 24.83 -64.52
C LYS A 5 -23.27 24.79 -63.03
N PHE A 6 -24.54 25.02 -62.70
CA PHE A 6 -25.04 24.94 -61.31
C PHE A 6 -25.12 23.51 -60.81
N ALA A 7 -25.61 22.59 -61.65
CA ALA A 7 -25.69 21.17 -61.33
C ALA A 7 -24.28 20.55 -61.13
N THR A 8 -23.29 20.93 -61.98
CA THR A 8 -21.91 20.46 -61.85
C THR A 8 -21.26 20.97 -60.56
N ALA A 9 -21.50 22.24 -60.17
CA ALA A 9 -20.98 22.82 -58.94
C ALA A 9 -21.54 22.11 -57.69
N ILE A 10 -22.82 21.75 -57.66
CA ILE A 10 -23.46 21.03 -56.55
C ILE A 10 -22.86 19.61 -56.39
N VAL A 11 -22.64 18.91 -57.51
CA VAL A 11 -22.04 17.57 -57.50
C VAL A 11 -20.61 17.61 -56.99
N ILE A 12 -19.78 18.59 -57.42
CA ILE A 12 -18.42 18.76 -56.97
C ILE A 12 -18.40 19.10 -55.46
N PHE A 13 -19.29 19.98 -54.99
CA PHE A 13 -19.38 20.35 -53.57
C PHE A 13 -19.84 19.17 -52.67
N SER A 14 -20.76 18.35 -53.17
CA SER A 14 -21.21 17.14 -52.47
C SER A 14 -20.09 16.08 -52.39
N PHE A 15 -19.32 15.92 -53.44
CA PHE A 15 -18.18 15.02 -53.44
C PHE A 15 -17.06 15.48 -52.47
N PHE A 16 -16.79 16.81 -52.44
CA PHE A 16 -15.80 17.39 -51.53
C PHE A 16 -16.23 17.27 -50.06
N TYR A 17 -17.52 17.48 -49.78
CA TYR A 17 -18.08 17.33 -48.44
C TYR A 17 -18.06 15.88 -47.95
N PHE A 18 -18.36 14.93 -48.83
CA PHE A 18 -18.29 13.50 -48.55
C PHE A 18 -16.86 13.01 -48.29
N TYR A 19 -15.91 13.48 -49.09
CA TYR A 19 -14.49 13.15 -48.98
C TYR A 19 -13.90 13.75 -47.70
N PHE A 20 -14.25 14.99 -47.38
CA PHE A 20 -13.79 15.67 -46.15
C PHE A 20 -14.41 15.06 -44.89
N SER A 21 -15.67 14.69 -44.90
CA SER A 21 -16.34 13.98 -43.81
C SER A 21 -15.72 12.58 -43.58
N PHE A 22 -15.42 11.88 -44.68
CA PHE A 22 -14.72 10.59 -44.63
C PHE A 22 -13.29 10.70 -44.09
N LEU A 23 -12.57 11.73 -44.48
CA LEU A 23 -11.23 12.01 -43.96
C LEU A 23 -11.22 12.34 -42.46
N ILE A 24 -12.17 13.17 -42.00
CA ILE A 24 -12.31 13.50 -40.58
C ILE A 24 -12.71 12.25 -39.78
N SER A 25 -13.62 11.44 -40.29
CA SER A 25 -14.02 10.18 -39.65
C SER A 25 -12.87 9.20 -39.52
N HIS A 26 -12.05 9.04 -40.58
CA HIS A 26 -10.86 8.19 -40.55
C HIS A 26 -9.74 8.76 -39.67
N PHE A 27 -9.56 10.07 -39.65
CA PHE A 27 -8.58 10.72 -38.78
C PHE A 27 -8.98 10.61 -37.30
N SER A 28 -10.27 10.76 -36.98
CA SER A 28 -10.79 10.52 -35.62
C SER A 28 -10.66 9.07 -35.22
N PHE A 29 -10.88 8.12 -36.13
CA PHE A 29 -10.70 6.69 -35.85
C PHE A 29 -9.23 6.31 -35.65
N ILE A 30 -8.31 6.91 -36.39
CA ILE A 30 -6.86 6.72 -36.22
C ILE A 30 -6.38 7.33 -34.89
N PHE A 31 -6.89 8.50 -34.48
CA PHE A 31 -6.57 9.10 -33.17
C PHE A 31 -7.12 8.30 -31.98
N ILE A 32 -8.29 7.66 -32.13
CA ILE A 32 -8.87 6.78 -31.07
C ILE A 32 -8.07 5.47 -30.96
N THR A 33 -7.49 4.97 -32.06
CA THR A 33 -6.70 3.72 -32.06
C THR A 33 -5.26 3.92 -31.55
N PHE A 34 -4.78 5.16 -31.36
CA PHE A 34 -3.44 5.48 -30.89
C PHE A 34 -3.37 6.06 -29.47
N ALA A 35 -4.46 6.09 -28.73
CA ALA A 35 -4.34 6.18 -27.28
C ALA A 35 -3.84 4.81 -26.79
N ALA A 36 -2.51 4.65 -26.73
CA ALA A 36 -1.92 3.47 -26.10
C ALA A 36 -2.59 3.32 -24.73
N GLU A 37 -3.27 2.20 -24.50
CA GLU A 37 -3.90 1.92 -23.24
C GLU A 37 -2.80 1.91 -22.18
N MET A 38 -2.86 2.85 -21.22
CA MET A 38 -1.85 2.93 -20.17
C MET A 38 -1.90 1.66 -19.35
N GLY A 39 -0.76 1.20 -18.89
CA GLY A 39 -0.67 0.06 -18.00
C GLY A 39 -1.24 0.36 -16.61
N ILE A 40 -1.31 -0.66 -15.78
CA ILE A 40 -1.85 -0.59 -14.42
C ILE A 40 -0.73 -0.80 -13.42
N LEU A 41 -0.71 0.02 -12.37
CA LEU A 41 0.12 -0.21 -11.19
C LEU A 41 -0.69 -0.99 -10.14
N TYR A 42 -0.31 -2.24 -9.91
CA TYR A 42 -0.88 -3.06 -8.84
C TYR A 42 -0.05 -2.93 -7.56
N ILE A 43 -0.72 -2.63 -6.44
CA ILE A 43 -0.15 -2.72 -5.10
C ILE A 43 -0.62 -4.05 -4.52
N VAL A 44 0.31 -4.97 -4.31
CA VAL A 44 0.00 -6.37 -4.00
C VAL A 44 0.47 -6.70 -2.59
N PRO A 45 -0.44 -6.88 -1.62
CA PRO A 45 -0.09 -7.35 -0.29
C PRO A 45 0.54 -8.75 -0.32
N THR A 46 1.56 -8.94 0.52
CA THR A 46 2.25 -10.21 0.75
C THR A 46 2.01 -10.72 2.17
N PRO A 47 2.15 -12.02 2.43
CA PRO A 47 1.95 -12.58 3.76
C PRO A 47 2.78 -11.91 4.85
N VAL A 48 2.21 -11.76 6.05
CA VAL A 48 2.92 -11.19 7.22
C VAL A 48 3.59 -12.25 8.11
N GLY A 49 3.60 -13.51 7.66
CA GLY A 49 4.24 -14.60 8.40
C GLY A 49 3.76 -16.00 8.01
N ASN A 50 2.59 -16.11 7.39
CA ASN A 50 2.02 -17.36 6.93
C ASN A 50 1.73 -17.30 5.42
N MET A 51 2.35 -18.19 4.65
CA MET A 51 2.16 -18.21 3.18
C MET A 51 0.71 -18.46 2.76
N GLU A 52 -0.11 -19.08 3.59
CA GLU A 52 -1.54 -19.31 3.32
C GLU A 52 -2.37 -18.01 3.28
N ASP A 53 -1.85 -16.90 3.83
CA ASP A 53 -2.49 -15.58 3.75
C ASP A 53 -2.34 -14.93 2.36
N MET A 54 -1.64 -15.56 1.42
CA MET A 54 -1.53 -15.07 0.05
C MET A 54 -2.83 -15.28 -0.72
N THR A 55 -3.37 -14.22 -1.30
CA THR A 55 -4.63 -14.32 -2.04
C THR A 55 -4.42 -14.92 -3.44
N LEU A 56 -5.39 -15.68 -3.93
CA LEU A 56 -5.37 -16.22 -5.31
C LEU A 56 -5.25 -15.11 -6.36
N ARG A 57 -5.89 -13.95 -6.11
CA ARG A 57 -5.80 -12.78 -6.99
C ARG A 57 -4.39 -12.21 -7.02
N ALA A 58 -3.71 -12.13 -5.88
CA ALA A 58 -2.33 -11.66 -5.79
C ALA A 58 -1.39 -12.57 -6.59
N ILE A 59 -1.51 -13.89 -6.43
CA ILE A 59 -0.72 -14.86 -7.20
C ILE A 59 -0.94 -14.69 -8.70
N ARG A 60 -2.19 -14.53 -9.15
CA ARG A 60 -2.51 -14.33 -10.56
C ARG A 60 -1.89 -13.04 -11.10
N ILE A 61 -2.07 -11.92 -10.40
CA ILE A 61 -1.52 -10.61 -10.82
C ILE A 61 0.01 -10.64 -10.89
N LEU A 62 0.69 -11.27 -9.92
CA LEU A 62 2.15 -11.40 -9.94
C LEU A 62 2.65 -12.29 -11.09
N LYS A 63 1.83 -13.25 -11.59
CA LYS A 63 2.15 -14.04 -12.77
C LYS A 63 1.95 -13.27 -14.08
N GLU A 64 0.93 -12.40 -14.14
CA GLU A 64 0.51 -11.69 -15.34
C GLU A 64 1.23 -10.35 -15.54
N ALA A 65 1.77 -9.75 -14.49
CA ALA A 65 2.47 -8.46 -14.58
C ALA A 65 3.74 -8.56 -15.45
N ASP A 66 4.05 -7.47 -16.17
CA ASP A 66 5.29 -7.39 -16.98
C ASP A 66 6.54 -7.19 -16.11
N LEU A 67 6.35 -6.65 -14.89
CA LEU A 67 7.44 -6.37 -13.95
C LEU A 67 6.91 -6.43 -12.52
N VAL A 68 7.67 -7.06 -11.63
CA VAL A 68 7.43 -7.03 -10.18
C VAL A 68 8.51 -6.19 -9.50
N LEU A 69 8.07 -5.17 -8.77
CA LEU A 69 8.90 -4.33 -7.91
C LEU A 69 8.91 -4.90 -6.50
N ALA A 70 10.07 -5.03 -5.90
CA ALA A 70 10.25 -5.63 -4.59
C ALA A 70 11.18 -4.79 -3.71
N GLU A 71 10.90 -4.71 -2.42
CA GLU A 71 11.77 -4.03 -1.45
C GLU A 71 13.10 -4.79 -1.32
N ASP A 72 13.06 -6.07 -0.98
CA ASP A 72 14.21 -6.97 -1.05
C ASP A 72 13.92 -8.10 -2.05
N THR A 73 14.65 -8.11 -3.17
CA THR A 73 14.49 -9.12 -4.23
C THR A 73 14.84 -10.53 -3.78
N ARG A 74 15.61 -10.70 -2.70
CA ARG A 74 15.98 -12.02 -2.14
C ARG A 74 14.77 -12.60 -1.40
N THR A 75 14.17 -11.84 -0.49
CA THR A 75 12.96 -12.23 0.26
C THR A 75 11.80 -12.48 -0.69
N SER A 76 11.56 -11.54 -1.60
CA SER A 76 10.51 -11.66 -2.61
C SER A 76 10.73 -12.82 -3.58
N GLY A 77 11.99 -13.13 -3.91
CA GLY A 77 12.33 -14.30 -4.72
C GLY A 77 11.92 -15.65 -4.08
N ILE A 78 12.01 -15.74 -2.75
CA ILE A 78 11.53 -16.92 -2.01
C ILE A 78 10.01 -17.04 -2.12
N LEU A 79 9.28 -15.92 -1.93
CA LEU A 79 7.83 -15.87 -2.08
C LEU A 79 7.39 -16.30 -3.49
N LEU A 80 7.99 -15.69 -4.53
CA LEU A 80 7.64 -16.00 -5.92
C LEU A 80 7.91 -17.47 -6.24
N LYS A 81 9.04 -18.01 -5.76
CA LYS A 81 9.39 -19.44 -5.95
C LYS A 81 8.37 -20.38 -5.28
N HIS A 82 7.92 -20.03 -4.06
CA HIS A 82 6.94 -20.83 -3.32
C HIS A 82 5.61 -20.97 -4.09
N PHE A 83 5.16 -19.90 -4.75
CA PHE A 83 3.92 -19.90 -5.53
C PHE A 83 4.12 -20.19 -7.03
N GLU A 84 5.30 -20.66 -7.42
CA GLU A 84 5.63 -20.97 -8.82
C GLU A 84 5.37 -19.78 -9.77
N ILE A 85 5.74 -18.59 -9.32
CA ILE A 85 5.64 -17.35 -10.09
C ILE A 85 6.97 -17.10 -10.76
N GLN A 86 6.97 -17.10 -12.10
CA GLN A 86 8.13 -16.75 -12.92
C GLN A 86 7.94 -15.33 -13.44
N ASN A 87 8.62 -14.36 -12.84
CA ASN A 87 8.54 -12.98 -13.26
C ASN A 87 9.87 -12.26 -13.02
N GLN A 88 10.07 -11.15 -13.74
CA GLN A 88 11.21 -10.27 -13.54
C GLN A 88 11.05 -9.47 -12.25
N LEU A 89 12.02 -9.55 -11.35
CA LEU A 89 12.11 -8.75 -10.14
C LEU A 89 13.03 -7.55 -10.35
N MET A 90 12.58 -6.38 -9.92
CA MET A 90 13.39 -5.16 -9.83
C MET A 90 13.30 -4.59 -8.41
N SER A 91 14.45 -4.21 -7.86
CA SER A 91 14.51 -3.60 -6.52
C SER A 91 13.91 -2.19 -6.53
N HIS A 92 12.97 -1.95 -5.59
CA HIS A 92 12.33 -0.66 -5.35
C HIS A 92 12.14 -0.48 -3.84
N HIS A 93 13.06 0.21 -3.20
CA HIS A 93 13.13 0.40 -1.76
C HIS A 93 13.31 1.88 -1.41
N LYS A 94 13.19 2.22 -0.14
CA LYS A 94 13.24 3.59 0.40
C LYS A 94 14.43 4.43 -0.09
N PHE A 95 15.58 3.80 -0.38
CA PHE A 95 16.78 4.53 -0.78
C PHE A 95 16.90 4.75 -2.28
N ASN A 96 16.12 4.03 -3.12
CA ASN A 96 16.16 4.17 -4.57
C ASN A 96 14.83 4.61 -5.21
N GLU A 97 13.72 4.64 -4.45
CA GLU A 97 12.37 4.94 -4.96
C GLU A 97 12.29 6.27 -5.74
N HIS A 98 13.00 7.31 -5.31
CA HIS A 98 13.04 8.59 -6.02
C HIS A 98 13.72 8.48 -7.38
N GLY A 99 14.76 7.67 -7.50
CA GLY A 99 15.50 7.48 -8.76
C GLY A 99 14.79 6.55 -9.74
N THR A 100 14.09 5.54 -9.24
CA THR A 100 13.46 4.50 -10.08
C THR A 100 12.04 4.86 -10.53
N SER A 101 11.30 5.65 -9.74
CA SER A 101 9.88 5.93 -9.99
C SER A 101 9.59 6.58 -11.34
N ALA A 102 10.44 7.50 -11.81
CA ALA A 102 10.25 8.13 -13.13
C ALA A 102 10.31 7.10 -14.28
N GLY A 103 11.26 6.17 -14.23
CA GLY A 103 11.38 5.10 -15.22
C GLY A 103 10.22 4.09 -15.15
N ILE A 104 9.70 3.83 -13.94
CA ILE A 104 8.53 2.97 -13.75
C ILE A 104 7.27 3.64 -14.32
N VAL A 105 7.06 4.93 -14.07
CA VAL A 105 5.95 5.71 -14.64
C VAL A 105 5.99 5.69 -16.17
N GLN A 106 7.18 5.83 -16.79
CA GLN A 106 7.32 5.72 -18.24
C GLN A 106 6.93 4.33 -18.78
N ARG A 107 7.26 3.25 -18.07
CA ARG A 107 6.85 1.89 -18.44
C ARG A 107 5.34 1.73 -18.39
N LEU A 108 4.70 2.24 -17.33
CA LEU A 108 3.24 2.24 -17.18
C LEU A 108 2.56 3.06 -18.27
N GLN A 109 3.10 4.24 -18.63
CA GLN A 109 2.62 5.04 -19.75
C GLN A 109 2.77 4.35 -21.10
N ALA A 110 3.76 3.47 -21.24
CA ALA A 110 3.97 2.64 -22.43
C ALA A 110 3.07 1.39 -22.46
N GLY A 111 2.11 1.24 -21.52
CA GLY A 111 1.16 0.14 -21.45
C GLY A 111 1.61 -1.09 -20.65
N GLN A 112 2.79 -1.04 -20.03
CA GLN A 112 3.24 -2.16 -19.20
C GLN A 112 2.48 -2.22 -17.87
N THR A 113 2.13 -3.41 -17.43
CA THR A 113 1.55 -3.69 -16.11
C THR A 113 2.65 -3.94 -15.09
N VAL A 114 2.64 -3.20 -13.99
CA VAL A 114 3.65 -3.30 -12.94
C VAL A 114 2.99 -3.67 -11.62
N ALA A 115 3.55 -4.65 -10.89
CA ALA A 115 3.13 -5.01 -9.55
C ALA A 115 4.19 -4.57 -8.53
N LEU A 116 3.78 -3.91 -7.45
CA LEU A 116 4.63 -3.57 -6.31
C LEU A 116 4.29 -4.47 -5.12
N ILE A 117 5.29 -5.12 -4.55
CA ILE A 117 5.22 -5.89 -3.30
C ILE A 117 6.22 -5.33 -2.27
N SER A 118 5.94 -5.56 -0.99
CA SER A 118 6.87 -5.36 0.14
C SER A 118 7.32 -6.70 0.72
N ASP A 119 8.24 -6.68 1.66
CA ASP A 119 8.74 -7.90 2.30
C ASP A 119 7.64 -8.61 3.10
N ALA A 120 6.71 -7.85 3.71
CA ALA A 120 5.56 -8.37 4.42
C ALA A 120 4.41 -7.35 4.46
N GLY A 121 3.17 -7.79 4.22
CA GLY A 121 1.99 -6.95 4.32
C GLY A 121 1.71 -6.11 3.08
N THR A 122 1.05 -4.96 3.29
CA THR A 122 0.59 -4.08 2.22
C THR A 122 1.62 -2.99 1.92
N PRO A 123 2.17 -2.90 0.70
CA PRO A 123 3.10 -1.84 0.31
C PRO A 123 2.53 -0.44 0.57
N GLY A 124 3.38 0.48 1.03
CA GLY A 124 2.98 1.84 1.40
C GLY A 124 2.49 1.99 2.85
N ILE A 125 2.23 0.90 3.57
CA ILE A 125 1.88 0.91 4.99
C ILE A 125 3.13 0.65 5.83
N SER A 126 3.81 1.72 6.23
CA SER A 126 5.15 1.72 6.87
C SER A 126 6.29 1.22 6.00
N ASP A 127 6.02 0.88 4.73
CA ASP A 127 6.93 0.38 3.73
C ASP A 127 7.05 1.34 2.54
N PRO A 128 8.02 1.16 1.63
CA PRO A 128 8.10 1.92 0.38
C PRO A 128 6.85 1.74 -0.49
N GLY A 129 6.55 2.75 -1.33
CA GLY A 129 5.44 2.67 -2.29
C GLY A 129 4.62 3.94 -2.41
N PHE A 130 4.47 4.71 -1.32
CA PHE A 130 3.69 5.95 -1.36
C PHE A 130 4.16 6.90 -2.47
N PHE A 131 5.47 7.05 -2.63
CA PHE A 131 6.04 7.96 -3.64
C PHE A 131 5.67 7.51 -5.06
N LEU A 132 5.85 6.22 -5.38
CA LEU A 132 5.49 5.67 -6.68
C LEU A 132 3.99 5.78 -6.97
N VAL A 133 3.13 5.44 -6.01
CA VAL A 133 1.67 5.57 -6.13
C VAL A 133 1.29 7.02 -6.43
N ARG A 134 1.86 7.98 -5.70
CA ARG A 134 1.61 9.41 -5.92
C ARG A 134 1.99 9.85 -7.33
N GLU A 135 3.18 9.45 -7.82
CA GLU A 135 3.64 9.82 -9.16
C GLU A 135 2.80 9.14 -10.27
N ALA A 136 2.40 7.88 -10.06
CA ALA A 136 1.49 7.18 -10.98
C ALA A 136 0.13 7.87 -11.08
N VAL A 137 -0.48 8.21 -9.94
CA VAL A 137 -1.75 8.96 -9.89
C VAL A 137 -1.63 10.32 -10.57
N ARG A 138 -0.54 11.06 -10.33
CA ARG A 138 -0.27 12.35 -11.00
C ARG A 138 -0.13 12.23 -12.52
N ALA A 139 0.39 11.08 -12.97
CA ALA A 139 0.53 10.77 -14.40
C ALA A 139 -0.76 10.24 -15.04
N GLY A 140 -1.88 10.15 -14.30
CA GLY A 140 -3.15 9.62 -14.79
C GLY A 140 -3.17 8.09 -14.95
N ILE A 141 -2.21 7.38 -14.37
CA ILE A 141 -2.10 5.93 -14.42
C ILE A 141 -3.08 5.30 -13.42
N GLU A 142 -3.76 4.25 -13.83
CA GLU A 142 -4.61 3.48 -12.94
C GLU A 142 -3.79 2.77 -11.88
N VAL A 143 -4.18 2.94 -10.61
CA VAL A 143 -3.55 2.25 -9.46
C VAL A 143 -4.60 1.36 -8.80
N GLN A 144 -4.34 0.05 -8.77
CA GLN A 144 -5.19 -0.91 -8.10
C GLN A 144 -4.47 -1.51 -6.88
N THR A 145 -4.97 -1.21 -5.68
CA THR A 145 -4.50 -1.88 -4.45
C THR A 145 -5.37 -3.10 -4.19
N LEU A 146 -4.75 -4.28 -4.09
CA LEU A 146 -5.48 -5.50 -3.79
C LEU A 146 -5.79 -5.59 -2.29
N PRO A 147 -6.98 -6.04 -1.88
CA PRO A 147 -7.22 -6.49 -0.51
C PRO A 147 -6.28 -7.66 -0.16
N GLY A 148 -5.70 -7.62 1.03
CA GLY A 148 -4.78 -8.68 1.45
C GLY A 148 -4.21 -8.48 2.84
N ALA A 149 -3.15 -9.19 3.15
CA ALA A 149 -2.54 -9.22 4.46
C ALA A 149 -2.00 -7.85 4.89
N THR A 150 -2.26 -7.53 6.16
CA THR A 150 -1.66 -6.38 6.86
C THR A 150 -1.67 -6.66 8.36
N ALA A 151 -0.58 -6.44 9.05
CA ALA A 151 -0.43 -6.88 10.45
C ALA A 151 -1.34 -6.13 11.42
N PHE A 152 -1.59 -4.84 11.21
CA PHE A 152 -2.35 -4.04 12.17
C PHE A 152 -3.84 -4.37 12.21
N VAL A 153 -4.44 -4.86 11.13
CA VAL A 153 -5.88 -5.18 11.10
C VAL A 153 -6.22 -6.36 12.02
N PRO A 154 -5.58 -7.55 11.89
CA PRO A 154 -5.82 -8.65 12.82
C PRO A 154 -5.44 -8.29 14.27
N ALA A 155 -4.36 -7.52 14.48
CA ALA A 155 -4.00 -7.03 15.81
C ALA A 155 -5.11 -6.17 16.43
N LEU A 156 -5.67 -5.22 15.67
CA LEU A 156 -6.76 -4.36 16.12
C LEU A 156 -8.01 -5.16 16.46
N VAL A 157 -8.44 -6.04 15.57
CA VAL A 157 -9.65 -6.86 15.78
C VAL A 157 -9.50 -7.78 16.96
N SER A 158 -8.33 -8.43 17.12
CA SER A 158 -8.06 -9.36 18.24
C SER A 158 -7.76 -8.65 19.56
N SER A 159 -7.54 -7.33 19.56
CA SER A 159 -7.22 -6.59 20.79
C SER A 159 -8.34 -6.55 21.81
N GLY A 160 -9.61 -6.62 21.35
CA GLY A 160 -10.80 -6.42 22.19
C GLY A 160 -11.07 -4.93 22.51
N LEU A 161 -10.28 -4.00 21.96
CA LEU A 161 -10.50 -2.57 22.08
C LEU A 161 -11.44 -2.06 20.96
N PRO A 162 -12.10 -0.89 21.13
CA PRO A 162 -12.96 -0.32 20.10
C PRO A 162 -12.23 -0.21 18.76
N CYS A 163 -12.81 -0.75 17.69
CA CYS A 163 -12.20 -0.81 16.36
C CYS A 163 -13.00 -0.08 15.26
N ASP A 164 -14.11 0.57 15.64
CA ASP A 164 -14.94 1.36 14.74
C ASP A 164 -14.26 2.67 14.30
N ARG A 165 -13.42 3.23 15.18
CA ARG A 165 -12.62 4.44 14.90
C ARG A 165 -11.23 4.27 15.50
N PHE A 166 -10.21 4.39 14.68
CA PHE A 166 -8.81 4.25 15.10
C PHE A 166 -7.89 5.21 14.36
N CYS A 167 -6.69 5.41 14.86
CA CYS A 167 -5.60 6.07 14.16
C CYS A 167 -4.37 5.15 14.08
N PHE A 168 -3.80 5.06 12.87
CA PHE A 168 -2.57 4.33 12.62
C PHE A 168 -1.39 5.29 12.71
N GLU A 169 -0.54 5.10 13.71
CA GLU A 169 0.61 5.94 14.00
C GLU A 169 1.93 5.33 13.51
N GLY A 170 1.93 4.03 13.18
CA GLY A 170 3.11 3.31 12.69
C GLY A 170 4.26 3.33 13.69
N PHE A 171 5.49 3.44 13.19
CA PHE A 171 6.68 3.53 14.05
C PHE A 171 6.87 4.93 14.61
N LEU A 172 6.96 5.05 15.92
CA LEU A 172 7.29 6.30 16.60
C LEU A 172 8.73 6.75 16.27
N PRO A 173 8.98 8.08 16.21
CA PRO A 173 10.34 8.59 16.07
C PRO A 173 11.29 7.97 17.11
N GLN A 174 12.49 7.58 16.70
CA GLN A 174 13.42 6.89 17.62
C GLN A 174 14.04 7.83 18.68
N LYS A 175 14.27 9.09 18.34
CA LYS A 175 14.91 10.10 19.21
C LYS A 175 14.18 11.44 19.12
N LYS A 176 14.62 12.31 18.21
CA LYS A 176 14.08 13.68 18.04
C LYS A 176 12.59 13.63 17.67
N GLY A 177 11.77 14.39 18.38
CA GLY A 177 10.32 14.50 18.12
C GLY A 177 9.47 13.40 18.77
N ARG A 178 10.06 12.35 19.40
CA ARG A 178 9.30 11.24 20.01
C ARG A 178 8.40 11.74 21.15
N LYS A 179 8.95 12.50 22.10
CA LYS A 179 8.19 13.05 23.22
C LYS A 179 7.06 13.95 22.75
N THR A 180 7.34 14.90 21.87
CA THR A 180 6.34 15.80 21.29
C THR A 180 5.22 15.04 20.56
N LYS A 181 5.56 13.96 19.83
CA LYS A 181 4.57 13.11 19.17
C LYS A 181 3.67 12.42 20.18
N LEU A 182 4.22 11.85 21.25
CA LEU A 182 3.45 11.19 22.31
C LEU A 182 2.55 12.19 23.06
N GLU A 183 3.08 13.35 23.41
CA GLU A 183 2.29 14.43 24.05
C GLU A 183 1.13 14.90 23.16
N SER A 184 1.33 14.95 21.83
CA SER A 184 0.25 15.32 20.90
C SER A 184 -0.89 14.31 20.84
N LEU A 185 -0.66 13.07 21.26
CA LEU A 185 -1.63 11.98 21.29
C LEU A 185 -2.33 11.82 22.66
N GLN A 186 -1.94 12.60 23.68
CA GLN A 186 -2.43 12.46 25.04
C GLN A 186 -3.97 12.52 25.16
N ASN A 187 -4.60 13.32 24.32
CA ASN A 187 -6.06 13.49 24.29
C ASN A 187 -6.75 12.73 23.15
N GLU A 188 -6.06 11.78 22.48
CA GLU A 188 -6.69 10.99 21.44
C GLU A 188 -7.74 10.06 22.02
N GLU A 189 -8.99 10.17 21.56
CA GLU A 189 -10.12 9.38 22.00
C GLU A 189 -10.28 8.06 21.21
N ARG A 190 -9.67 7.97 20.02
CA ARG A 190 -9.71 6.76 19.20
C ARG A 190 -8.65 5.75 19.63
N THR A 191 -8.88 4.50 19.33
CA THR A 191 -7.84 3.47 19.45
C THR A 191 -6.63 3.81 18.58
N MET A 192 -5.43 3.73 19.16
CA MET A 192 -4.17 4.06 18.51
C MET A 192 -3.39 2.79 18.17
N ILE A 193 -2.78 2.75 17.00
CA ILE A 193 -2.04 1.58 16.50
C ILE A 193 -0.61 1.97 16.23
N PHE A 194 0.34 1.25 16.84
CA PHE A 194 1.76 1.48 16.65
C PHE A 194 2.47 0.20 16.22
N TYR A 195 3.51 0.34 15.40
CA TYR A 195 4.52 -0.67 15.18
C TYR A 195 5.73 -0.40 16.08
N GLU A 196 6.30 -1.44 16.65
CA GLU A 196 7.49 -1.26 17.48
C GLU A 196 8.47 -2.43 17.35
N SER A 197 9.72 -2.14 17.57
CA SER A 197 10.79 -3.14 17.67
C SER A 197 10.75 -3.84 19.04
N PRO A 198 11.01 -5.15 19.10
CA PRO A 198 11.08 -5.89 20.37
C PRO A 198 12.08 -5.27 21.35
N TYR A 199 13.21 -4.77 20.84
CA TYR A 199 14.26 -4.12 21.65
C TYR A 199 13.80 -2.80 22.31
N ARG A 200 12.69 -2.22 21.89
CA ARG A 200 12.18 -0.95 22.41
C ARG A 200 10.82 -1.09 23.08
N LEU A 201 10.18 -2.26 23.00
CA LEU A 201 8.81 -2.45 23.45
C LEU A 201 8.62 -1.99 24.90
N VAL A 202 9.36 -2.54 25.86
CA VAL A 202 9.22 -2.22 27.29
C VAL A 202 9.35 -0.72 27.52
N LYS A 203 10.41 -0.11 26.98
CA LYS A 203 10.64 1.33 27.10
C LYS A 203 9.50 2.15 26.48
N THR A 204 8.92 1.70 25.38
CA THR A 204 7.81 2.38 24.71
C THR A 204 6.54 2.30 25.56
N LEU A 205 6.26 1.13 26.15
CA LEU A 205 5.12 0.95 27.04
C LEU A 205 5.27 1.78 28.33
N GLU A 206 6.48 1.87 28.90
CA GLU A 206 6.75 2.75 30.04
C GLU A 206 6.48 4.23 29.72
N GLN A 207 6.91 4.70 28.54
CA GLN A 207 6.59 6.05 28.07
C GLN A 207 5.09 6.26 27.84
N PHE A 208 4.39 5.22 27.39
CA PHE A 208 2.92 5.28 27.27
C PHE A 208 2.28 5.40 28.65
N ALA A 209 2.73 4.64 29.64
CA ALA A 209 2.20 4.73 31.01
C ALA A 209 2.41 6.12 31.64
N GLU A 210 3.58 6.75 31.39
CA GLU A 210 3.86 8.12 31.86
C GLU A 210 2.92 9.17 31.26
N ILE A 211 2.52 9.03 29.99
CA ILE A 211 1.78 10.05 29.25
C ILE A 211 0.27 9.80 29.23
N PHE A 212 -0.14 8.53 29.10
CA PHE A 212 -1.54 8.14 28.92
C PHE A 212 -2.19 7.57 30.21
N GLY A 213 -1.38 7.29 31.25
CA GLY A 213 -1.80 6.63 32.49
C GLY A 213 -1.50 5.14 32.50
N ALA A 214 -1.07 4.62 33.65
CA ALA A 214 -0.67 3.22 33.83
C ALA A 214 -1.86 2.23 33.70
N ASP A 215 -3.07 2.68 33.95
CA ASP A 215 -4.33 1.97 33.84
C ASP A 215 -4.88 1.89 32.42
N ARG A 216 -4.29 2.65 31.45
CA ARG A 216 -4.72 2.65 30.06
C ARG A 216 -4.65 1.26 29.46
N GLN A 217 -5.77 0.84 28.85
CA GLN A 217 -5.88 -0.49 28.24
C GLN A 217 -5.02 -0.60 26.98
N VAL A 218 -4.30 -1.68 26.87
CA VAL A 218 -3.37 -1.97 25.76
C VAL A 218 -3.45 -3.45 25.38
N SER A 219 -3.23 -3.74 24.11
CA SER A 219 -2.94 -5.07 23.59
C SER A 219 -1.63 -5.03 22.81
N VAL A 220 -0.71 -5.90 23.17
CA VAL A 220 0.55 -6.11 22.44
C VAL A 220 0.44 -7.43 21.70
N CYS A 221 0.40 -7.36 20.37
CA CYS A 221 0.39 -8.53 19.50
C CYS A 221 1.78 -8.70 18.90
N ARG A 222 2.36 -9.88 19.04
CA ARG A 222 3.66 -10.20 18.43
C ARG A 222 3.57 -11.42 17.55
N GLU A 223 4.41 -11.47 16.52
CA GLU A 223 4.55 -12.60 15.59
C GLU A 223 3.22 -13.05 14.98
N ILE A 224 2.36 -12.08 14.62
CA ILE A 224 1.03 -12.32 14.03
C ILE A 224 1.16 -13.25 12.82
N SER A 225 0.26 -14.26 12.75
CA SER A 225 0.20 -15.29 11.69
C SER A 225 1.39 -16.27 11.70
N LYS A 226 2.31 -16.18 12.68
CA LYS A 226 3.48 -17.07 12.81
C LYS A 226 3.29 -18.09 13.94
N VAL A 227 4.19 -19.07 13.98
CA VAL A 227 4.15 -20.17 14.98
C VAL A 227 4.19 -19.70 16.43
N HIS A 228 4.82 -18.54 16.68
CA HIS A 228 4.94 -17.97 18.03
C HIS A 228 4.05 -16.73 18.23
N GLU A 229 2.90 -16.71 17.56
CA GLU A 229 1.92 -15.65 17.74
C GLU A 229 1.47 -15.57 19.19
N GLU A 230 1.46 -14.35 19.74
CA GLU A 230 1.01 -14.08 21.09
C GLU A 230 0.34 -12.71 21.15
N SER A 231 -0.71 -12.62 21.98
CA SER A 231 -1.39 -11.37 22.26
C SER A 231 -1.56 -11.20 23.77
N VAL A 232 -0.85 -10.22 24.34
CA VAL A 232 -0.91 -9.86 25.76
C VAL A 232 -1.79 -8.62 25.92
N ARG A 233 -2.83 -8.72 26.75
CA ARG A 233 -3.85 -7.67 26.95
C ARG A 233 -3.96 -7.31 28.41
N GLY A 234 -4.28 -6.06 28.71
CA GLY A 234 -4.50 -5.55 30.08
C GLY A 234 -4.23 -4.06 30.17
N SER A 235 -4.03 -3.57 31.37
CA SER A 235 -3.49 -2.23 31.60
C SER A 235 -2.02 -2.13 31.16
N LEU A 236 -1.55 -0.92 30.91
CA LEU A 236 -0.12 -0.71 30.60
C LEU A 236 0.78 -1.27 31.71
N GLU A 237 0.39 -1.12 32.99
CA GLU A 237 1.14 -1.64 34.13
C GLU A 237 1.30 -3.17 34.05
N GLU A 238 0.19 -3.89 33.83
CA GLU A 238 0.18 -5.36 33.73
C GLU A 238 1.01 -5.86 32.53
N VAL A 239 0.86 -5.24 31.38
CA VAL A 239 1.56 -5.63 30.15
C VAL A 239 3.06 -5.30 30.23
N ILE A 240 3.43 -4.19 30.90
CA ILE A 240 4.84 -3.86 31.19
C ILE A 240 5.45 -4.94 32.09
N ALA A 241 4.75 -5.34 33.17
CA ALA A 241 5.23 -6.38 34.08
C ALA A 241 5.50 -7.69 33.32
N HIS A 242 4.56 -8.12 32.48
CA HIS A 242 4.71 -9.33 31.65
C HIS A 242 5.98 -9.29 30.78
N PHE A 243 6.21 -8.21 30.03
CA PHE A 243 7.37 -8.12 29.12
C PHE A 243 8.69 -7.78 29.82
N LYS A 244 8.68 -7.40 31.08
CA LYS A 244 9.90 -7.33 31.90
C LYS A 244 10.38 -8.72 32.37
N GLU A 245 9.45 -9.66 32.56
CA GLU A 245 9.77 -11.04 32.92
C GLU A 245 10.17 -11.88 31.71
N SER A 246 9.57 -11.62 30.54
CA SER A 246 9.81 -12.35 29.30
C SER A 246 10.28 -11.41 28.19
N GLU A 247 11.57 -11.48 27.84
CA GLU A 247 12.15 -10.60 26.79
C GLU A 247 11.40 -10.78 25.45
N PRO A 248 10.80 -9.72 24.90
CA PRO A 248 10.00 -9.82 23.67
C PRO A 248 10.92 -10.08 22.47
N ARG A 249 10.42 -10.89 21.51
CA ARG A 249 11.10 -11.19 20.25
C ARG A 249 10.12 -11.06 19.10
N GLY A 250 10.66 -10.85 17.89
CA GLY A 250 9.87 -10.82 16.66
C GLY A 250 9.25 -9.46 16.37
N GLU A 251 8.24 -9.45 15.52
CA GLU A 251 7.55 -8.25 15.06
C GLU A 251 6.36 -7.93 15.97
N ILE A 252 6.16 -6.66 16.26
CA ILE A 252 5.22 -6.21 17.28
C ILE A 252 4.27 -5.15 16.76
N VAL A 253 2.99 -5.36 17.06
CA VAL A 253 1.93 -4.36 16.92
C VAL A 253 1.37 -4.03 18.29
N ILE A 254 1.31 -2.74 18.64
CA ILE A 254 0.72 -2.25 19.89
C ILE A 254 -0.61 -1.58 19.55
N ILE A 255 -1.67 -2.01 20.20
CA ILE A 255 -3.00 -1.41 20.15
C ILE A 255 -3.26 -0.75 21.49
N LEU A 256 -3.32 0.58 21.52
CA LEU A 256 -3.54 1.36 22.74
C LEU A 256 -4.94 1.97 22.71
N GLY A 257 -5.71 1.75 23.76
CA GLY A 257 -7.04 2.33 23.89
C GLY A 257 -7.02 3.86 23.90
N GLY A 258 -8.04 4.48 23.31
CA GLY A 258 -8.23 5.92 23.35
C GLY A 258 -8.51 6.44 24.76
N LYS A 259 -8.44 7.78 24.94
CA LYS A 259 -8.84 8.42 26.20
C LYS A 259 -10.32 8.16 26.47
N GLN A 260 -10.62 7.56 27.60
CA GLN A 260 -12.02 7.42 28.05
C GLN A 260 -12.57 8.78 28.46
N LYS A 261 -13.83 9.03 28.15
CA LYS A 261 -14.55 10.19 28.70
C LYS A 261 -14.96 9.82 30.11
N ASP A 262 -14.60 10.68 31.07
CA ASP A 262 -15.11 10.61 32.44
C ASP A 262 -16.64 10.75 32.48
#